data_4e778afd14eeec36e85a96deee3f456a
#
_entry.id   4e778afd14eeec36e85a96deee3f456a
#
_cell.length_a   1.000
_cell.length_b   1.000
_cell.length_c   1.000
_cell.angle_alpha   90.00
_cell.angle_beta   90.00
_cell.angle_gamma   90.00
#
_symmetry.space_group_name_H-M   'P 1'
#
loop_
_entity.id
_entity.type
_entity.pdbx_description
1 polymer ?
#
loop_
_entity_poly.entity_id
_entity_poly.type
_entity_poly.pdbx_seq_one_letter_code
_entity_poly.pdbx_strand_id
1 'polypeptide(L)'
;MTDRNLITIVNDDPALVDSFEALLESEGFRVNSYLSGRAFLNSLSAEAPSCVILDLQMPNLDGFEILNRLSRLAVNFPVIVVTAFGDVPKVVQAMRAGAFDFIEKPIDVDRFFERIREGINATEGTKVQNVAETDVNTAYGTLTPRERDVYAQIVKGDPNKVIARTLGISHRTIEIHRAKVMKKMGVSNISQLIRMDMVAGIGTV
;
A
#
# COMPACT_ATOMS: atom_id res chain seq x y z
N MET A 1 -12.71 28.36 5.13
CA MET A 1 -11.74 28.08 4.06
C MET A 1 -11.29 26.67 4.35
N THR A 2 -11.74 25.72 3.57
CA THR A 2 -11.27 24.32 3.67
C THR A 2 -9.79 24.30 3.34
N ASP A 3 -8.98 24.02 4.33
CA ASP A 3 -7.54 23.82 4.15
C ASP A 3 -7.38 22.65 3.16
N ARG A 4 -6.92 22.96 1.94
CA ARG A 4 -6.80 21.94 0.89
C ARG A 4 -5.68 21.00 1.27
N ASN A 5 -5.96 19.71 1.38
CA ASN A 5 -4.98 18.69 1.74
C ASN A 5 -3.75 18.78 0.82
N LEU A 6 -2.57 18.81 1.41
CA LEU A 6 -1.30 18.85 0.71
C LEU A 6 -0.86 17.43 0.36
N ILE A 7 -0.79 17.12 -0.93
CA ILE A 7 -0.22 15.86 -1.44
C ILE A 7 1.22 16.09 -1.85
N THR A 8 2.11 15.25 -1.40
CA THR A 8 3.52 15.30 -1.81
C THR A 8 3.84 14.15 -2.75
N ILE A 9 4.39 14.46 -3.92
CA ILE A 9 4.85 13.49 -4.91
C ILE A 9 6.37 13.35 -4.81
N VAL A 10 6.85 12.11 -4.76
CA VAL A 10 8.28 11.78 -4.77
C VAL A 10 8.54 10.78 -5.89
N ASN A 11 9.07 11.28 -7.01
CA ASN A 11 9.34 10.49 -8.21
C ASN A 11 10.44 11.20 -9.02
N ASP A 12 11.36 10.46 -9.61
CA ASP A 12 12.49 11.00 -10.38
C ASP A 12 12.17 11.30 -11.86
N ASP A 13 11.00 10.90 -12.34
CA ASP A 13 10.52 11.20 -13.70
C ASP A 13 9.69 12.50 -13.73
N PRO A 14 10.23 13.62 -14.29
CA PRO A 14 9.51 14.89 -14.32
C PRO A 14 8.19 14.82 -15.08
N ALA A 15 8.12 14.03 -16.17
CA ALA A 15 6.88 13.93 -16.97
C ALA A 15 5.75 13.22 -16.21
N LEU A 16 6.11 12.24 -15.38
CA LEU A 16 5.16 11.60 -14.47
C LEU A 16 4.74 12.55 -13.35
N VAL A 17 5.67 13.31 -12.80
CA VAL A 17 5.37 14.32 -11.77
C VAL A 17 4.38 15.35 -12.31
N ASP A 18 4.64 15.95 -13.49
CA ASP A 18 3.75 16.93 -14.13
C ASP A 18 2.33 16.33 -14.34
N SER A 19 2.27 15.07 -14.76
CA SER A 19 1.00 14.38 -14.97
C SER A 19 0.21 14.16 -13.67
N PHE A 20 0.90 13.79 -12.59
CA PHE A 20 0.27 13.63 -11.28
C PHE A 20 -0.13 14.97 -10.67
N GLU A 21 0.69 16.01 -10.81
CA GLU A 21 0.36 17.37 -10.35
C GLU A 21 -0.95 17.84 -10.99
N ALA A 22 -1.02 17.82 -12.33
CA ALA A 22 -2.24 18.20 -13.05
C ALA A 22 -3.48 17.38 -12.62
N LEU A 23 -3.31 16.07 -12.43
CA LEU A 23 -4.39 15.19 -12.00
C LEU A 23 -4.87 15.53 -10.57
N LEU A 24 -3.96 15.71 -9.62
CA LEU A 24 -4.29 16.01 -8.22
C LEU A 24 -4.87 17.41 -8.05
N GLU A 25 -4.33 18.40 -8.77
CA GLU A 25 -4.83 19.78 -8.75
C GLU A 25 -6.24 19.88 -9.34
N SER A 26 -6.57 19.08 -10.37
CA SER A 26 -7.92 19.02 -10.94
C SER A 26 -8.98 18.55 -9.92
N GLU A 27 -8.60 17.74 -8.93
CA GLU A 27 -9.43 17.29 -7.81
C GLU A 27 -9.36 18.23 -6.59
N GLY A 28 -8.63 19.34 -6.72
CA GLY A 28 -8.58 20.39 -5.71
C GLY A 28 -7.56 20.19 -4.60
N PHE A 29 -6.62 19.27 -4.72
CA PHE A 29 -5.51 19.12 -3.80
C PHE A 29 -4.47 20.25 -4.00
N ARG A 30 -3.70 20.55 -2.95
CA ARG A 30 -2.43 21.27 -3.08
C ARG A 30 -1.35 20.23 -3.34
N VAL A 31 -0.38 20.54 -4.18
CA VAL A 31 0.67 19.58 -4.53
C VAL A 31 2.05 20.17 -4.30
N ASN A 32 2.94 19.39 -3.70
CA ASN A 32 4.38 19.61 -3.71
C ASN A 32 5.04 18.40 -4.37
N SER A 33 6.11 18.61 -5.11
CA SER A 33 6.84 17.53 -5.77
C SER A 33 8.33 17.57 -5.50
N TYR A 34 8.94 16.38 -5.49
CA TYR A 34 10.37 16.20 -5.31
C TYR A 34 10.88 15.15 -6.29
N LEU A 35 11.85 15.55 -7.12
CA LEU A 35 12.51 14.66 -8.08
C LEU A 35 13.60 13.76 -7.43
N SER A 36 13.73 13.82 -6.11
CA SER A 36 14.64 12.93 -5.39
C SER A 36 14.16 12.68 -3.96
N GLY A 37 14.32 11.45 -3.49
CA GLY A 37 13.98 11.08 -2.12
C GLY A 37 14.79 11.85 -1.06
N ARG A 38 16.03 12.24 -1.36
CA ARG A 38 16.85 13.05 -0.45
C ARG A 38 16.29 14.46 -0.27
N ALA A 39 15.86 15.11 -1.36
CA ALA A 39 15.24 16.43 -1.30
C ALA A 39 13.95 16.38 -0.47
N PHE A 40 13.12 15.37 -0.70
CA PHE A 40 11.91 15.12 0.10
C PHE A 40 12.21 14.95 1.58
N LEU A 41 13.13 14.05 1.95
CA LEU A 41 13.46 13.82 3.37
C LEU A 41 13.99 15.06 4.08
N ASN A 42 14.72 15.93 3.36
CA ASN A 42 15.22 17.20 3.91
C ASN A 42 14.11 18.25 4.09
N SER A 43 12.98 18.12 3.40
CA SER A 43 11.86 19.05 3.47
C SER A 43 10.84 18.74 4.57
N LEU A 44 10.92 17.58 5.21
CA LEU A 44 9.92 17.09 6.19
C LEU A 44 9.68 17.99 7.39
N SER A 45 10.62 18.93 7.67
CA SER A 45 10.50 19.88 8.77
C SER A 45 9.71 21.16 8.40
N ALA A 46 9.40 21.38 7.13
CA ALA A 46 8.79 22.62 6.66
C ALA A 46 7.26 22.60 6.78
N GLU A 47 6.60 21.71 6.07
CA GLU A 47 5.15 21.51 6.11
C GLU A 47 4.86 20.01 5.99
N ALA A 48 4.12 19.47 6.93
CA ALA A 48 3.76 18.05 6.89
C ALA A 48 2.71 17.80 5.79
N PRO A 49 2.93 16.81 4.89
CA PRO A 49 1.93 16.45 3.88
C PRO A 49 0.74 15.73 4.51
N SER A 50 -0.43 15.88 3.88
CA SER A 50 -1.60 15.07 4.23
C SER A 50 -1.50 13.64 3.68
N CYS A 51 -0.75 13.45 2.57
CA CYS A 51 -0.43 12.15 1.98
C CYS A 51 0.82 12.25 1.10
N VAL A 52 1.59 11.18 1.03
CA VAL A 52 2.76 11.06 0.14
C VAL A 52 2.51 10.02 -0.94
N ILE A 53 2.76 10.37 -2.18
CA ILE A 53 2.81 9.45 -3.34
C ILE A 53 4.29 9.18 -3.62
N LEU A 54 4.70 7.94 -3.47
CA LEU A 54 6.12 7.56 -3.54
C LEU A 54 6.37 6.52 -4.63
N ASP A 55 7.28 6.79 -5.55
CA ASP A 55 7.83 5.74 -6.41
C ASP A 55 8.93 4.96 -5.67
N LEU A 56 8.97 3.65 -5.88
CA LEU A 56 10.02 2.80 -5.32
C LEU A 56 11.31 2.87 -6.14
N GLN A 57 11.19 3.08 -7.44
CA GLN A 57 12.34 3.02 -8.35
C GLN A 57 12.86 4.42 -8.66
N MET A 58 13.76 4.88 -7.83
CA MET A 58 14.45 6.15 -8.04
C MET A 58 15.97 5.95 -7.95
N PRO A 59 16.77 6.65 -8.78
CA PRO A 59 18.23 6.63 -8.66
C PRO A 59 18.68 7.23 -7.32
N ASN A 60 19.78 6.76 -6.78
CA ASN A 60 20.48 7.24 -5.58
C ASN A 60 19.82 6.96 -4.21
N LEU A 61 18.51 6.88 -4.10
CA LEU A 61 17.82 6.52 -2.86
C LEU A 61 16.56 5.74 -3.19
N ASP A 62 16.58 4.44 -2.88
CA ASP A 62 15.46 3.53 -3.10
C ASP A 62 14.25 3.96 -2.25
N GLY A 63 13.05 3.90 -2.83
CA GLY A 63 11.80 4.20 -2.14
C GLY A 63 11.59 3.35 -0.88
N PHE A 64 12.10 2.12 -0.83
CA PHE A 64 12.10 1.31 0.40
C PHE A 64 12.94 1.91 1.52
N GLU A 65 14.08 2.53 1.19
CA GLU A 65 14.88 3.23 2.19
C GLU A 65 14.12 4.45 2.73
N ILE A 66 13.41 5.18 1.85
CA ILE A 66 12.54 6.28 2.26
C ILE A 66 11.45 5.79 3.21
N LEU A 67 10.71 4.74 2.85
CA LEU A 67 9.67 4.14 3.70
C LEU A 67 10.22 3.77 5.08
N ASN A 68 11.36 3.08 5.13
CA ASN A 68 11.99 2.69 6.38
C ASN A 68 12.40 3.90 7.25
N ARG A 69 12.87 4.99 6.62
CA ARG A 69 13.20 6.23 7.34
C ARG A 69 11.96 6.92 7.89
N LEU A 70 10.89 7.02 7.09
CA LEU A 70 9.61 7.59 7.53
C LEU A 70 8.99 6.79 8.67
N SER A 71 9.04 5.47 8.61
CA SER A 71 8.57 4.58 9.68
C SER A 71 9.33 4.81 10.99
N ARG A 72 10.67 4.98 10.93
CA ARG A 72 11.50 5.29 12.12
C ARG A 72 11.21 6.67 12.70
N LEU A 73 10.83 7.63 11.85
CA LEU A 73 10.45 8.99 12.27
C LEU A 73 9.04 9.04 12.85
N ALA A 74 8.29 7.92 12.81
CA ALA A 74 6.91 7.81 13.26
C ALA A 74 6.02 8.93 12.69
N VAL A 75 6.17 9.19 11.37
CA VAL A 75 5.42 10.25 10.69
C VAL A 75 3.91 9.99 10.74
N ASN A 76 3.12 11.06 10.86
CA ASN A 76 1.67 10.99 10.96
C ASN A 76 1.00 11.37 9.64
N PHE A 77 1.39 10.72 8.55
CA PHE A 77 0.75 10.83 7.24
C PHE A 77 0.87 9.51 6.47
N PRO A 78 -0.12 9.15 5.64
CA PRO A 78 -0.08 7.93 4.84
C PRO A 78 0.91 8.07 3.69
N VAL A 79 1.58 6.97 3.34
CA VAL A 79 2.43 6.86 2.15
C VAL A 79 1.81 5.84 1.21
N ILE A 80 1.42 6.27 0.02
CA ILE A 80 0.93 5.41 -1.05
C ILE A 80 2.07 5.18 -2.03
N VAL A 81 2.46 3.93 -2.19
CA VAL A 81 3.49 3.54 -3.15
C VAL A 81 2.87 3.39 -4.54
N VAL A 82 3.46 4.03 -5.55
CA VAL A 82 3.03 3.93 -6.95
C VAL A 82 4.21 3.55 -7.82
N THR A 83 4.20 2.36 -8.41
CA THR A 83 5.35 1.84 -9.19
C THR A 83 4.92 0.98 -10.37
N ALA A 84 5.79 0.88 -11.39
CA ALA A 84 5.57 -0.01 -12.55
C ALA A 84 5.82 -1.50 -12.24
N PHE A 85 6.38 -1.84 -11.08
CA PHE A 85 6.84 -3.19 -10.74
C PHE A 85 6.20 -3.67 -9.43
N GLY A 86 4.96 -4.16 -9.53
CA GLY A 86 4.11 -4.60 -8.43
C GLY A 86 4.08 -6.11 -8.23
N ASP A 87 5.23 -6.80 -8.10
CA ASP A 87 5.19 -8.21 -7.70
C ASP A 87 4.80 -8.36 -6.22
N VAL A 88 4.21 -9.51 -5.89
CA VAL A 88 3.70 -9.79 -4.53
C VAL A 88 4.76 -9.58 -3.44
N PRO A 89 6.03 -10.01 -3.61
CA PRO A 89 7.08 -9.75 -2.63
C PRO A 89 7.28 -8.26 -2.33
N LYS A 90 7.30 -7.41 -3.35
CA LYS A 90 7.48 -5.96 -3.18
C LYS A 90 6.29 -5.31 -2.50
N VAL A 91 5.06 -5.73 -2.84
CA VAL A 91 3.85 -5.26 -2.15
C VAL A 91 3.95 -5.56 -0.66
N VAL A 92 4.25 -6.80 -0.29
CA VAL A 92 4.40 -7.21 1.12
C VAL A 92 5.53 -6.45 1.81
N GLN A 93 6.66 -6.28 1.14
CA GLN A 93 7.79 -5.52 1.68
C GLN A 93 7.43 -4.06 1.92
N ALA A 94 6.75 -3.39 0.99
CA ALA A 94 6.32 -2.00 1.13
C ALA A 94 5.33 -1.83 2.28
N MET A 95 4.32 -2.70 2.37
CA MET A 95 3.34 -2.65 3.46
C MET A 95 3.99 -2.84 4.82
N ARG A 96 4.91 -3.79 4.96
CA ARG A 96 5.69 -4.01 6.21
C ARG A 96 6.64 -2.88 6.54
N ALA A 97 7.13 -2.16 5.53
CA ALA A 97 7.95 -0.96 5.70
C ALA A 97 7.12 0.28 6.09
N GLY A 98 5.80 0.16 6.21
CA GLY A 98 4.91 1.23 6.67
C GLY A 98 4.15 1.95 5.55
N ALA A 99 4.13 1.43 4.32
CA ALA A 99 3.24 1.96 3.29
C ALA A 99 1.77 1.81 3.71
N PHE A 100 0.97 2.85 3.45
CA PHE A 100 -0.48 2.79 3.65
C PHE A 100 -1.14 1.94 2.56
N ASP A 101 -0.76 2.11 1.30
CA ASP A 101 -1.21 1.27 0.19
C ASP A 101 -0.15 1.18 -0.92
N PHE A 102 -0.39 0.28 -1.86
CA PHE A 102 0.47 0.00 -3.01
C PHE A 102 -0.37 -0.05 -4.29
N ILE A 103 0.00 0.76 -5.27
CA ILE A 103 -0.69 0.87 -6.56
C ILE A 103 0.29 0.58 -7.69
N GLU A 104 -0.05 -0.38 -8.54
CA GLU A 104 0.73 -0.71 -9.73
C GLU A 104 0.29 0.13 -10.92
N LYS A 105 1.26 0.64 -11.69
CA LYS A 105 1.01 1.33 -12.96
C LYS A 105 0.64 0.30 -14.06
N PRO A 106 -0.36 0.55 -14.93
CA PRO A 106 -1.12 1.80 -15.11
C PRO A 106 -2.16 2.02 -14.00
N ILE A 107 -2.33 3.28 -13.62
CA ILE A 107 -3.17 3.67 -12.49
C ILE A 107 -4.63 3.73 -12.91
N ASP A 108 -5.51 3.09 -12.14
CA ASP A 108 -6.93 3.38 -12.14
C ASP A 108 -7.16 4.66 -11.33
N VAL A 109 -7.62 5.71 -12.01
CA VAL A 109 -7.73 7.06 -11.44
C VAL A 109 -8.73 7.13 -10.29
N ASP A 110 -9.89 6.48 -10.43
CA ASP A 110 -10.93 6.50 -9.40
C ASP A 110 -10.42 5.81 -8.13
N ARG A 111 -9.79 4.66 -8.29
CA ARG A 111 -9.18 3.91 -7.18
C ARG A 111 -8.03 4.69 -6.54
N PHE A 112 -7.23 5.39 -7.32
CA PHE A 112 -6.11 6.20 -6.81
C PHE A 112 -6.62 7.28 -5.86
N PHE A 113 -7.65 8.04 -6.26
CA PHE A 113 -8.25 9.05 -5.40
C PHE A 113 -8.95 8.47 -4.18
N GLU A 114 -9.63 7.34 -4.32
CA GLU A 114 -10.23 6.62 -3.19
C GLU A 114 -9.17 6.31 -2.12
N ARG A 115 -8.01 5.78 -2.54
CA ARG A 115 -6.91 5.42 -1.61
C ARG A 115 -6.30 6.65 -0.94
N ILE A 116 -6.12 7.75 -1.65
CA ILE A 116 -5.65 9.01 -1.06
C ILE A 116 -6.61 9.48 0.03
N ARG A 117 -7.90 9.56 -0.29
CA ARG A 117 -8.92 10.02 0.68
C ARG A 117 -9.01 9.10 1.90
N GLU A 118 -8.96 7.79 1.71
CA GLU A 118 -8.92 6.82 2.82
C GLU A 118 -7.68 7.00 3.70
N GLY A 119 -6.52 7.19 3.09
CA GLY A 119 -5.28 7.41 3.83
C GLY A 119 -5.34 8.66 4.71
N ILE A 120 -5.76 9.79 4.13
CA ILE A 120 -5.91 11.06 4.85
C ILE A 120 -6.90 10.90 6.01
N ASN A 121 -8.08 10.34 5.76
CA ASN A 121 -9.10 10.12 6.78
C ASN A 121 -8.61 9.20 7.91
N ALA A 122 -7.81 8.19 7.59
CA ALA A 122 -7.25 7.27 8.59
C ALA A 122 -6.31 7.99 9.56
N THR A 123 -5.62 9.02 9.09
CA THR A 123 -4.64 9.79 9.88
C THR A 123 -5.31 10.87 10.72
N GLU A 124 -6.38 11.50 10.21
CA GLU A 124 -7.09 12.58 10.90
C GLU A 124 -7.99 12.09 12.07
N GLY A 125 -7.94 10.79 12.39
CA GLY A 125 -8.73 10.20 13.48
C GLY A 125 -10.23 10.13 13.19
N THR A 126 -10.64 10.47 11.99
CA THR A 126 -11.98 10.14 11.50
C THR A 126 -12.00 8.62 11.34
N LYS A 127 -12.89 7.94 12.05
CA LYS A 127 -13.05 6.49 12.07
C LYS A 127 -13.21 5.95 10.64
N VAL A 128 -12.11 5.84 9.90
CA VAL A 128 -12.05 4.83 8.85
C VAL A 128 -12.25 3.53 9.60
N GLN A 129 -13.25 2.77 9.20
CA GLN A 129 -13.58 1.48 9.77
C GLN A 129 -12.27 0.74 10.06
N ASN A 130 -11.83 0.84 11.33
CA ASN A 130 -10.98 -0.17 11.90
C ASN A 130 -11.80 -1.45 11.65
N VAL A 131 -11.37 -2.21 10.63
CA VAL A 131 -11.81 -3.60 10.55
C VAL A 131 -11.41 -4.13 11.91
N ALA A 132 -12.38 -4.26 12.80
CA ALA A 132 -12.08 -4.60 14.18
C ALA A 132 -11.32 -5.93 14.13
N GLU A 133 -10.32 -6.13 14.97
CA GLU A 133 -9.58 -7.40 15.07
C GLU A 133 -10.55 -8.60 15.07
N THR A 134 -11.71 -8.41 15.70
CA THR A 134 -12.81 -9.36 15.75
C THR A 134 -13.38 -9.70 14.38
N ASP A 135 -13.49 -8.72 13.47
CA ASP A 135 -14.01 -8.94 12.12
C ASP A 135 -12.99 -9.68 11.25
N VAL A 136 -11.69 -9.36 11.41
CA VAL A 136 -10.59 -10.06 10.70
C VAL A 136 -10.51 -11.51 11.14
N ASN A 137 -10.54 -11.78 12.43
CA ASN A 137 -10.51 -13.14 12.98
C ASN A 137 -11.73 -13.95 12.57
N THR A 138 -12.91 -13.31 12.50
CA THR A 138 -14.14 -13.96 12.03
C THR A 138 -14.01 -14.32 10.55
N ALA A 139 -13.56 -13.38 9.70
CA ALA A 139 -13.33 -13.63 8.28
C ALA A 139 -12.29 -14.76 8.06
N TYR A 140 -11.16 -14.70 8.79
CA TYR A 140 -10.14 -15.74 8.75
C TYR A 140 -10.68 -17.12 9.20
N GLY A 141 -11.57 -17.12 10.19
CA GLY A 141 -12.27 -18.34 10.65
C GLY A 141 -13.07 -19.05 9.55
N THR A 142 -13.55 -18.32 8.54
CA THR A 142 -14.31 -18.88 7.39
C THR A 142 -13.43 -19.57 6.36
N LEU A 143 -12.10 -19.38 6.42
CA LEU A 143 -11.17 -20.02 5.50
C LEU A 143 -11.07 -21.53 5.78
N THR A 144 -11.14 -22.33 4.73
CA THR A 144 -10.82 -23.76 4.81
C THR A 144 -9.33 -23.96 5.14
N PRO A 145 -8.91 -25.14 5.65
CA PRO A 145 -7.49 -25.43 5.91
C PRO A 145 -6.60 -25.07 4.71
N ARG A 146 -7.03 -25.45 3.49
CA ARG A 146 -6.27 -25.17 2.27
C ARG A 146 -6.19 -23.69 1.91
N GLU A 147 -7.25 -22.95 2.16
CA GLU A 147 -7.26 -21.49 1.98
C GLU A 147 -6.37 -20.79 3.01
N ARG A 148 -6.28 -21.29 4.24
CA ARG A 148 -5.34 -20.83 5.28
C ARG A 148 -3.89 -21.05 4.88
N ASP A 149 -3.56 -22.24 4.31
CA ASP A 149 -2.23 -22.49 3.77
C ASP A 149 -1.85 -21.46 2.70
N VAL A 150 -2.78 -21.18 1.77
CA VAL A 150 -2.57 -20.19 0.71
C VAL A 150 -2.47 -18.77 1.28
N TYR A 151 -3.34 -18.40 2.24
CA TYR A 151 -3.28 -17.11 2.94
C TYR A 151 -1.90 -16.90 3.57
N ALA A 152 -1.40 -17.88 4.34
CA ALA A 152 -0.11 -17.79 5.01
C ALA A 152 1.06 -17.54 4.03
N GLN A 153 1.01 -18.14 2.83
CA GLN A 153 2.05 -17.90 1.82
C GLN A 153 1.90 -16.52 1.15
N ILE A 154 0.66 -16.04 0.95
CA ILE A 154 0.42 -14.68 0.40
C ILE A 154 0.99 -13.62 1.34
N VAL A 155 0.70 -13.70 2.64
CA VAL A 155 1.16 -12.71 3.62
C VAL A 155 2.68 -12.77 3.87
N LYS A 156 3.33 -13.91 3.56
CA LYS A 156 4.80 -14.03 3.49
C LYS A 156 5.39 -13.31 2.28
N GLY A 157 4.59 -13.07 1.24
CA GLY A 157 5.04 -12.47 0.00
C GLY A 157 5.41 -13.48 -1.09
N ASP A 158 5.01 -14.73 -0.96
CA ASP A 158 5.35 -15.75 -1.95
C ASP A 158 4.57 -15.57 -3.26
N PRO A 159 5.25 -15.56 -4.42
CA PRO A 159 4.59 -15.58 -5.72
C PRO A 159 3.81 -16.88 -5.95
N ASN A 160 2.76 -16.84 -6.77
CA ASN A 160 1.93 -18.01 -7.07
C ASN A 160 2.71 -19.27 -7.46
N LYS A 161 3.82 -19.09 -8.21
CA LYS A 161 4.68 -20.20 -8.64
C LYS A 161 5.38 -20.87 -7.45
N VAL A 162 5.80 -20.10 -6.47
CA VAL A 162 6.42 -20.60 -5.23
C VAL A 162 5.36 -21.30 -4.39
N ILE A 163 4.20 -20.67 -4.18
CA ILE A 163 3.07 -21.24 -3.43
C ILE A 163 2.65 -22.61 -4.04
N ALA A 164 2.52 -22.66 -5.36
CA ALA A 164 2.14 -23.88 -6.08
C ALA A 164 3.11 -25.04 -5.79
N ARG A 165 4.43 -24.74 -5.85
CA ARG A 165 5.47 -25.72 -5.54
C ARG A 165 5.46 -26.15 -4.08
N THR A 166 5.35 -25.20 -3.15
CA THR A 166 5.34 -25.44 -1.70
C THR A 166 4.14 -26.30 -1.29
N LEU A 167 2.97 -26.05 -1.88
CA LEU A 167 1.74 -26.73 -1.53
C LEU A 167 1.44 -27.97 -2.39
N GLY A 168 2.27 -28.26 -3.39
CA GLY A 168 2.13 -29.44 -4.26
C GLY A 168 0.88 -29.41 -5.15
N ILE A 169 0.44 -28.21 -5.61
CA ILE A 169 -0.73 -28.05 -6.48
C ILE A 169 -0.42 -27.17 -7.68
N SER A 170 -1.31 -27.17 -8.69
CA SER A 170 -1.09 -26.40 -9.91
C SER A 170 -1.17 -24.87 -9.66
N HIS A 171 -0.48 -24.09 -10.51
CA HIS A 171 -0.59 -22.62 -10.50
C HIS A 171 -2.05 -22.16 -10.63
N ARG A 172 -2.81 -22.80 -11.52
CA ARG A 172 -4.24 -22.52 -11.70
C ARG A 172 -5.07 -22.76 -10.43
N THR A 173 -4.74 -23.80 -9.67
CA THR A 173 -5.41 -24.10 -8.40
C THR A 173 -5.08 -23.02 -7.36
N ILE A 174 -3.85 -22.49 -7.34
CA ILE A 174 -3.49 -21.35 -6.46
C ILE A 174 -4.31 -20.12 -6.81
N GLU A 175 -4.45 -19.77 -8.10
CA GLU A 175 -5.27 -18.61 -8.51
C GLU A 175 -6.70 -18.71 -7.97
N ILE A 176 -7.30 -19.90 -8.08
CA ILE A 176 -8.66 -20.14 -7.57
C ILE A 176 -8.72 -19.99 -6.04
N HIS A 177 -7.75 -20.54 -5.30
CA HIS A 177 -7.71 -20.39 -3.84
C HIS A 177 -7.46 -18.94 -3.44
N ARG A 178 -6.57 -18.20 -4.12
CA ARG A 178 -6.35 -16.77 -3.88
C ARG A 178 -7.65 -15.97 -4.04
N ALA A 179 -8.35 -16.17 -5.15
CA ALA A 179 -9.63 -15.48 -5.37
C ALA A 179 -10.65 -15.77 -4.24
N LYS A 180 -10.71 -17.00 -3.76
CA LYS A 180 -11.58 -17.38 -2.62
C LYS A 180 -11.12 -16.73 -1.32
N VAL A 181 -9.81 -16.71 -1.04
CA VAL A 181 -9.24 -16.03 0.13
C VAL A 181 -9.60 -14.54 0.10
N MET A 182 -9.30 -13.84 -1.00
CA MET A 182 -9.62 -12.41 -1.15
C MET A 182 -11.10 -12.13 -0.91
N LYS A 183 -11.98 -12.94 -1.52
CA LYS A 183 -13.44 -12.81 -1.37
C LYS A 183 -13.90 -13.03 0.07
N LYS A 184 -13.41 -14.07 0.76
CA LYS A 184 -13.81 -14.40 2.15
C LYS A 184 -13.26 -13.39 3.15
N MET A 185 -12.05 -12.87 2.90
CA MET A 185 -11.46 -11.80 3.70
C MET A 185 -12.05 -10.43 3.42
N GLY A 186 -12.93 -10.29 2.40
CA GLY A 186 -13.59 -9.03 2.06
C GLY A 186 -12.66 -7.97 1.49
N VAL A 187 -11.56 -8.37 0.86
CA VAL A 187 -10.53 -7.46 0.35
C VAL A 187 -10.45 -7.49 -1.18
N SER A 188 -10.16 -6.34 -1.77
CA SER A 188 -10.05 -6.17 -3.22
C SER A 188 -8.62 -6.29 -3.75
N ASN A 189 -7.61 -6.17 -2.89
CA ASN A 189 -6.19 -6.23 -3.27
C ASN A 189 -5.32 -6.81 -2.15
N ILE A 190 -4.07 -7.11 -2.50
CA ILE A 190 -3.11 -7.72 -1.58
C ILE A 190 -2.71 -6.76 -0.46
N SER A 191 -2.58 -5.47 -0.73
CA SER A 191 -2.22 -4.47 0.28
C SER A 191 -3.22 -4.45 1.43
N GLN A 192 -4.53 -4.50 1.11
CA GLN A 192 -5.58 -4.60 2.13
C GLN A 192 -5.45 -5.88 2.95
N LEU A 193 -5.17 -7.03 2.29
CA LEU A 193 -4.98 -8.29 2.99
C LEU A 193 -3.80 -8.24 3.97
N ILE A 194 -2.65 -7.69 3.53
CA ILE A 194 -1.46 -7.54 4.38
C ILE A 194 -1.74 -6.60 5.55
N ARG A 195 -2.43 -5.48 5.32
CA ARG A 195 -2.81 -4.55 6.39
C ARG A 195 -3.70 -5.22 7.43
N MET A 196 -4.71 -5.99 7.00
CA MET A 196 -5.56 -6.76 7.91
C MET A 196 -4.76 -7.77 8.72
N ASP A 197 -3.83 -8.49 8.07
CA ASP A 197 -2.94 -9.46 8.74
C ASP A 197 -2.05 -8.78 9.80
N MET A 198 -1.47 -7.62 9.48
CA MET A 198 -0.62 -6.86 10.41
C MET A 198 -1.40 -6.36 11.64
N VAL A 199 -2.67 -5.95 11.46
CA VAL A 199 -3.53 -5.51 12.58
C VAL A 199 -3.93 -6.69 13.46
N ALA A 200 -4.30 -7.83 12.87
CA ALA A 200 -4.78 -8.99 13.58
C ALA A 200 -3.68 -9.94 14.08
N GLY A 201 -2.43 -9.78 13.59
CA GLY A 201 -1.30 -10.61 13.99
C GLY A 201 -1.41 -12.10 13.62
N ILE A 202 -2.23 -12.44 12.61
CA ILE A 202 -2.58 -13.84 12.28
C ILE A 202 -1.41 -14.57 11.61
N GLY A 203 -0.71 -13.93 10.68
CA GLY A 203 0.35 -14.53 9.87
C GLY A 203 1.76 -14.39 10.44
N THR A 204 1.91 -13.81 11.63
CA THR A 204 3.18 -13.66 12.34
C THR A 204 3.49 -14.94 13.14
N VAL A 205 3.84 -16.03 12.45
CA VAL A 205 4.52 -17.20 13.04
C VAL A 205 5.75 -17.51 12.21
#